data_d5b26c5cd66924258da02f7a6b64f9ca
#
_entry.id   d5b26c5cd66924258da02f7a6b64f9ca
#
_cell.length_a   1.000
_cell.length_b   1.000
_cell.length_c   1.000
_cell.angle_alpha   90.00
_cell.angle_beta   90.00
_cell.angle_gamma   90.00
#
_symmetry.space_group_name_H-M   'P 1'
#
loop_
_entity.id
_entity.type
_entity.pdbx_description
1 polymer ?
#
loop_
_entity_poly.entity_id
_entity_poly.type
_entity_poly.pdbx_seq_one_letter_code
_entity_poly.pdbx_strand_id
1 'polypeptide(L)'
;MEAGDLFIEMPRSFRKKMVRRKWRSDVAAAEFMARSRFHRREIARFLDDFRPDVIALEQCWLWPALREYVETCSPEARFSIVYGSHNVEQEMLAQEAMIAGAETDLWSAQRAADIEPDLAAKADLIVAVSEQDAAYFRKLNPSVAVAANGIWPREMPIGLDRWASRFAGLRTALFVGSGHPPNARGFRQMTGPDLGFLSASERIVVVGGVADQIGNDPGFPWYHGADNARIELLGVQDGATLSALIELADVVMLPILEGGGTNIKTAEALYNRKPVVATTFALRGYEQFKHWRNVRLADRPDDFRDLLAQALRSEPEELKSADIAQLDTLLWTSTLRRLPEEFAALPRRQRQVTANPVNGRGRHLRGLLQRLGLIGKS
;
A
#
# COMPACT_ATOMS: atom_id res chain seq x y z
N MET A 1 6.92 24.22 -0.90
CA MET A 1 7.18 23.76 -2.28
C MET A 1 8.68 23.88 -2.48
N GLU A 2 9.29 22.81 -2.87
CA GLU A 2 10.70 22.85 -3.27
C GLU A 2 10.81 23.40 -4.70
N ALA A 3 11.95 24.00 -5.05
CA ALA A 3 12.21 24.45 -6.41
C ALA A 3 12.14 23.23 -7.36
N GLY A 4 11.17 23.22 -8.26
CA GLY A 4 10.94 22.13 -9.19
C GLY A 4 9.61 21.38 -9.01
N ASP A 5 8.75 21.82 -8.08
CA ASP A 5 7.41 21.26 -7.92
C ASP A 5 6.37 22.05 -8.75
N LEU A 6 5.54 21.35 -9.51
CA LEU A 6 4.32 21.92 -10.09
C LEU A 6 3.12 21.46 -9.25
N PHE A 7 2.42 22.42 -8.68
CA PHE A 7 1.20 22.18 -7.93
C PHE A 7 -0.02 22.70 -8.68
N ILE A 8 -0.97 21.79 -8.97
CA ILE A 8 -2.22 22.12 -9.66
C ILE A 8 -3.38 22.04 -8.68
N GLU A 9 -4.00 23.17 -8.37
CA GLU A 9 -5.12 23.24 -7.46
C GLU A 9 -6.45 23.09 -8.19
N MET A 10 -7.33 22.24 -7.65
CA MET A 10 -8.69 22.09 -8.19
C MET A 10 -9.63 23.20 -7.69
N PRO A 11 -10.45 23.79 -8.57
CA PRO A 11 -11.44 24.78 -8.20
C PRO A 11 -12.44 24.26 -7.16
N ARG A 12 -12.86 25.15 -6.24
CA ARG A 12 -13.86 24.80 -5.20
C ARG A 12 -15.17 24.26 -5.78
N SER A 13 -15.60 24.77 -6.95
CA SER A 13 -16.80 24.31 -7.66
C SER A 13 -16.67 22.84 -8.09
N PHE A 14 -15.47 22.44 -8.55
CA PHE A 14 -15.21 21.07 -8.96
C PHE A 14 -15.17 20.15 -7.73
N ARG A 15 -14.51 20.57 -6.64
CA ARG A 15 -14.50 19.82 -5.37
C ARG A 15 -15.92 19.55 -4.85
N LYS A 16 -16.81 20.56 -4.86
CA LYS A 16 -18.23 20.38 -4.50
C LYS A 16 -18.95 19.38 -5.42
N LYS A 17 -18.65 19.39 -6.72
CA LYS A 17 -19.22 18.45 -7.68
C LYS A 17 -18.76 17.02 -7.41
N MET A 18 -17.49 16.80 -7.10
CA MET A 18 -16.94 15.48 -6.74
C MET A 18 -17.66 14.90 -5.52
N VAL A 19 -17.75 15.67 -4.42
CA VAL A 19 -18.43 15.26 -3.19
C VAL A 19 -19.90 14.90 -3.46
N ARG A 20 -20.62 15.75 -4.20
CA ARG A 20 -22.04 15.50 -4.55
C ARG A 20 -22.22 14.24 -5.40
N ARG A 21 -21.27 13.96 -6.29
CA ARG A 21 -21.28 12.77 -7.16
C ARG A 21 -20.63 11.56 -6.54
N LYS A 22 -20.08 11.69 -5.34
CA LYS A 22 -19.29 10.67 -4.64
C LYS A 22 -18.18 10.07 -5.51
N TRP A 23 -17.62 10.87 -6.42
CA TRP A 23 -16.52 10.44 -7.27
C TRP A 23 -15.24 10.24 -6.44
N ARG A 24 -14.46 9.26 -6.81
CA ARG A 24 -13.14 9.06 -6.26
C ARG A 24 -12.25 10.27 -6.57
N SER A 25 -11.66 10.90 -5.58
CA SER A 25 -11.05 12.22 -5.68
C SER A 25 -9.84 12.26 -6.61
N ASP A 26 -9.00 11.24 -6.59
CA ASP A 26 -7.80 11.08 -7.40
C ASP A 26 -8.16 10.94 -8.90
N VAL A 27 -9.06 10.01 -9.23
CA VAL A 27 -9.54 9.80 -10.60
C VAL A 27 -10.24 11.05 -11.16
N ALA A 28 -11.10 11.66 -10.34
CA ALA A 28 -11.81 12.87 -10.76
C ALA A 28 -10.88 14.07 -10.97
N ALA A 29 -9.84 14.21 -10.12
CA ALA A 29 -8.84 15.26 -10.27
C ALA A 29 -8.04 15.09 -11.55
N ALA A 30 -7.57 13.89 -11.83
CA ALA A 30 -6.84 13.58 -13.04
C ALA A 30 -7.66 13.80 -14.31
N GLU A 31 -8.93 13.39 -14.30
CA GLU A 31 -9.86 13.64 -15.40
C GLU A 31 -10.11 15.15 -15.63
N PHE A 32 -10.20 15.93 -14.55
CA PHE A 32 -10.30 17.38 -14.64
C PHE A 32 -9.07 17.98 -15.31
N MET A 33 -7.88 17.59 -14.92
CA MET A 33 -6.63 18.05 -15.53
C MET A 33 -6.55 17.64 -17.01
N ALA A 34 -6.91 16.41 -17.33
CA ALA A 34 -6.89 15.88 -18.69
C ALA A 34 -7.83 16.64 -19.65
N ARG A 35 -9.00 17.09 -19.18
CA ARG A 35 -9.96 17.86 -19.98
C ARG A 35 -9.60 19.34 -20.13
N SER A 36 -8.78 19.87 -19.26
CA SER A 36 -8.41 21.28 -19.25
C SER A 36 -7.20 21.55 -20.13
N ARG A 37 -7.41 22.26 -21.25
CA ARG A 37 -6.30 22.72 -22.11
C ARG A 37 -5.28 23.56 -21.35
N PHE A 38 -5.73 24.32 -20.37
CA PHE A 38 -4.87 25.14 -19.53
C PHE A 38 -3.91 24.27 -18.73
N HIS A 39 -4.42 23.29 -17.97
CA HIS A 39 -3.58 22.43 -17.14
C HIS A 39 -2.65 21.55 -17.98
N ARG A 40 -3.11 21.00 -19.10
CA ARG A 40 -2.22 20.25 -20.02
C ARG A 40 -1.06 21.10 -20.53
N ARG A 41 -1.31 22.38 -20.84
CA ARG A 41 -0.24 23.31 -21.25
C ARG A 41 0.71 23.65 -20.10
N GLU A 42 0.21 23.79 -18.87
CA GLU A 42 1.06 23.98 -17.68
C GLU A 42 1.98 22.79 -17.48
N ILE A 43 1.45 21.57 -17.54
CA ILE A 43 2.22 20.35 -17.45
C ILE A 43 3.27 20.27 -18.57
N ALA A 44 2.88 20.56 -19.81
CA ALA A 44 3.80 20.55 -20.94
C ALA A 44 4.95 21.55 -20.77
N ARG A 45 4.65 22.80 -20.38
CA ARG A 45 5.69 23.81 -20.09
C ARG A 45 6.62 23.37 -18.98
N PHE A 46 6.06 22.85 -17.90
CA PHE A 46 6.86 22.32 -16.77
C PHE A 46 7.82 21.23 -17.23
N LEU A 47 7.36 20.29 -18.07
CA LEU A 47 8.19 19.20 -18.60
C LEU A 47 9.24 19.72 -19.59
N ASP A 48 8.89 20.73 -20.43
CA ASP A 48 9.82 21.37 -21.36
C ASP A 48 10.94 22.11 -20.63
N ASP A 49 10.61 22.79 -19.53
CA ASP A 49 11.57 23.52 -18.71
C ASP A 49 12.43 22.54 -17.87
N PHE A 50 11.81 21.52 -17.28
CA PHE A 50 12.48 20.53 -16.43
C PHE A 50 13.35 19.55 -17.23
N ARG A 51 12.92 19.20 -18.45
CA ARG A 51 13.59 18.24 -19.35
C ARG A 51 13.96 16.94 -18.65
N PRO A 52 12.99 16.16 -18.17
CA PRO A 52 13.25 14.89 -17.51
C PRO A 52 13.88 13.88 -18.46
N ASP A 53 14.71 12.98 -17.98
CA ASP A 53 15.13 11.78 -18.69
C ASP A 53 14.12 10.64 -18.51
N VAL A 54 13.37 10.67 -17.41
CA VAL A 54 12.34 9.68 -17.08
C VAL A 54 11.13 10.41 -16.47
N ILE A 55 9.93 10.04 -16.91
CA ILE A 55 8.67 10.40 -16.24
C ILE A 55 8.11 9.14 -15.59
N ALA A 56 8.11 9.10 -14.25
CA ALA A 56 7.47 8.04 -13.49
C ALA A 56 6.04 8.43 -13.12
N LEU A 57 5.08 7.59 -13.50
CA LEU A 57 3.67 7.72 -13.18
C LEU A 57 3.33 6.72 -12.09
N GLU A 58 3.17 7.19 -10.85
CA GLU A 58 2.83 6.34 -9.69
C GLU A 58 1.34 5.96 -9.66
N GLN A 59 0.54 6.52 -10.57
CA GLN A 59 -0.87 6.21 -10.75
C GLN A 59 -1.24 6.36 -12.21
N CYS A 60 -2.05 5.46 -12.77
CA CYS A 60 -2.48 5.50 -14.16
C CYS A 60 -3.35 6.73 -14.50
N TRP A 61 -3.99 7.33 -13.50
CA TRP A 61 -4.90 8.48 -13.67
C TRP A 61 -4.28 9.69 -14.32
N LEU A 62 -2.97 9.90 -14.16
CA LEU A 62 -2.25 11.04 -14.74
C LEU A 62 -2.02 10.90 -16.25
N TRP A 63 -2.10 9.68 -16.77
CA TRP A 63 -1.80 9.38 -18.17
C TRP A 63 -2.61 10.21 -19.17
N PRO A 64 -3.94 10.38 -19.05
CA PRO A 64 -4.71 11.19 -19.99
C PRO A 64 -4.28 12.66 -20.09
N ALA A 65 -3.72 13.22 -19.00
CA ALA A 65 -3.19 14.60 -19.02
C ALA A 65 -1.83 14.72 -19.71
N LEU A 66 -1.06 13.63 -19.74
CA LEU A 66 0.30 13.56 -20.30
C LEU A 66 0.33 12.98 -21.71
N ARG A 67 -0.65 12.16 -22.06
CA ARG A 67 -0.66 11.38 -23.31
C ARG A 67 -0.38 12.21 -24.55
N GLU A 68 -1.11 13.33 -24.73
CA GLU A 68 -0.94 14.21 -25.88
C GLU A 68 0.50 14.76 -25.97
N TYR A 69 1.06 15.18 -24.84
CA TYR A 69 2.44 15.64 -24.76
C TYR A 69 3.43 14.55 -25.18
N VAL A 70 3.29 13.34 -24.64
CA VAL A 70 4.14 12.22 -24.95
C VAL A 70 4.05 11.81 -26.43
N GLU A 71 2.85 11.80 -27.02
CA GLU A 71 2.61 11.41 -28.41
C GLU A 71 3.06 12.48 -29.42
N THR A 72 3.12 13.76 -29.01
CA THR A 72 3.52 14.87 -29.90
C THR A 72 4.97 15.30 -29.75
N CYS A 73 5.70 14.80 -28.75
CA CYS A 73 7.12 15.08 -28.58
C CYS A 73 7.93 14.54 -29.77
N SER A 74 8.96 15.32 -30.16
CA SER A 74 9.91 14.81 -31.16
C SER A 74 10.69 13.60 -30.60
N PRO A 75 11.12 12.64 -31.45
CA PRO A 75 11.93 11.50 -31.02
C PRO A 75 13.20 11.91 -30.27
N GLU A 76 13.78 13.08 -30.62
CA GLU A 76 14.98 13.63 -29.99
C GLU A 76 14.69 14.20 -28.58
N ALA A 77 13.44 14.59 -28.31
CA ALA A 77 12.98 15.06 -27.02
C ALA A 77 12.34 13.96 -26.17
N ARG A 78 12.38 12.71 -26.65
CA ARG A 78 11.76 11.55 -26.00
C ARG A 78 12.41 11.26 -24.66
N PHE A 79 11.61 11.10 -23.64
CA PHE A 79 11.94 10.59 -22.32
C PHE A 79 11.35 9.19 -22.16
N SER A 80 11.85 8.43 -21.21
CA SER A 80 11.26 7.15 -20.87
C SER A 80 10.07 7.33 -19.94
N ILE A 81 9.04 6.53 -20.16
CA ILE A 81 7.85 6.44 -19.33
C ILE A 81 7.97 5.22 -18.44
N VAL A 82 7.90 5.42 -17.13
CA VAL A 82 7.82 4.36 -16.14
C VAL A 82 6.45 4.38 -15.50
N TYR A 83 5.76 3.26 -15.48
CA TYR A 83 4.50 3.10 -14.76
C TYR A 83 4.77 2.35 -13.45
N GLY A 84 4.70 3.04 -12.31
CA GLY A 84 4.68 2.47 -10.97
C GLY A 84 3.27 2.02 -10.62
N SER A 85 2.99 0.73 -10.80
CA SER A 85 1.66 0.17 -10.52
C SER A 85 1.59 -0.26 -9.06
N HIS A 86 0.67 0.34 -8.30
CA HIS A 86 0.38 -0.07 -6.92
C HIS A 86 -0.58 -1.25 -6.85
N ASN A 87 -1.37 -1.44 -7.91
CA ASN A 87 -2.35 -2.51 -8.10
C ASN A 87 -2.60 -2.68 -9.60
N VAL A 88 -3.35 -3.70 -10.00
CA VAL A 88 -4.13 -3.64 -11.23
C VAL A 88 -5.38 -2.83 -10.93
N GLU A 89 -5.33 -1.52 -11.19
CA GLU A 89 -6.33 -0.56 -10.72
C GLU A 89 -7.75 -0.86 -11.24
N GLN A 90 -7.85 -1.29 -12.49
CA GLN A 90 -9.16 -1.68 -13.05
C GLN A 90 -9.78 -2.87 -12.32
N GLU A 91 -8.99 -3.87 -11.91
CA GLU A 91 -9.48 -5.05 -11.20
C GLU A 91 -9.87 -4.68 -9.76
N MET A 92 -9.02 -3.91 -9.08
CA MET A 92 -9.26 -3.45 -7.72
C MET A 92 -10.54 -2.61 -7.64
N LEU A 93 -10.70 -1.62 -8.54
CA LEU A 93 -11.88 -0.75 -8.52
C LEU A 93 -13.16 -1.47 -8.95
N ALA A 94 -13.07 -2.42 -9.87
CA ALA A 94 -14.23 -3.27 -10.22
C ALA A 94 -14.67 -4.10 -9.03
N GLN A 95 -13.74 -4.67 -8.26
CA GLN A 95 -14.04 -5.43 -7.05
C GLN A 95 -14.65 -4.53 -5.97
N GLU A 96 -14.08 -3.36 -5.71
CA GLU A 96 -14.64 -2.37 -4.76
C GLU A 96 -16.07 -1.97 -5.14
N ALA A 97 -16.34 -1.70 -6.42
CA ALA A 97 -17.67 -1.33 -6.91
C ALA A 97 -18.68 -2.44 -6.72
N MET A 98 -18.32 -3.70 -6.96
CA MET A 98 -19.19 -4.86 -6.73
C MET A 98 -19.57 -5.03 -5.26
N ILE A 99 -18.62 -4.80 -4.35
CA ILE A 99 -18.82 -4.94 -2.90
C ILE A 99 -19.65 -3.77 -2.34
N ALA A 100 -19.34 -2.55 -2.77
CA ALA A 100 -20.01 -1.35 -2.28
C ALA A 100 -21.42 -1.16 -2.82
N GLY A 101 -21.75 -1.81 -3.94
CA GLY A 101 -23.06 -1.68 -4.61
C GLY A 101 -23.38 -0.26 -5.10
N ALA A 102 -22.35 0.59 -5.28
CA ALA A 102 -22.51 2.00 -5.57
C ALA A 102 -22.22 2.31 -7.04
N GLU A 103 -23.17 2.93 -7.76
CA GLU A 103 -22.99 3.39 -9.16
C GLU A 103 -21.76 4.31 -9.37
N THR A 104 -21.32 4.99 -8.31
CA THR A 104 -20.20 5.93 -8.36
C THR A 104 -18.85 5.26 -8.55
N ASP A 105 -18.66 4.07 -7.99
CA ASP A 105 -17.40 3.34 -8.12
C ASP A 105 -17.27 2.67 -9.48
N LEU A 106 -18.41 2.35 -10.13
CA LEU A 106 -18.44 1.86 -11.51
C LEU A 106 -17.82 2.85 -12.51
N TRP A 107 -18.03 4.16 -12.30
CA TRP A 107 -17.40 5.16 -13.15
C TRP A 107 -15.87 5.15 -13.02
N SER A 108 -15.35 5.06 -11.80
CA SER A 108 -13.90 4.99 -11.57
C SER A 108 -13.29 3.70 -12.14
N ALA A 109 -13.96 2.57 -11.95
CA ALA A 109 -13.55 1.28 -12.51
C ALA A 109 -13.51 1.31 -14.05
N GLN A 110 -14.53 1.90 -14.70
CA GLN A 110 -14.56 2.06 -16.15
C GLN A 110 -13.42 2.96 -16.64
N ARG A 111 -13.15 4.08 -15.93
CA ARG A 111 -12.03 4.94 -16.29
C ARG A 111 -10.68 4.26 -16.15
N ALA A 112 -10.49 3.44 -15.12
CA ALA A 112 -9.29 2.62 -14.98
C ALA A 112 -9.14 1.65 -16.15
N ALA A 113 -10.19 0.94 -16.51
CA ALA A 113 -10.19 -0.01 -17.63
C ALA A 113 -9.86 0.64 -18.99
N ASP A 114 -10.21 1.93 -19.16
CA ASP A 114 -9.87 2.70 -20.36
C ASP A 114 -8.41 3.19 -20.37
N ILE A 115 -7.87 3.52 -19.20
CA ILE A 115 -6.60 4.27 -19.08
C ILE A 115 -5.42 3.34 -18.84
N GLU A 116 -5.54 2.39 -17.92
CA GLU A 116 -4.43 1.58 -17.44
C GLU A 116 -3.82 0.69 -18.53
N PRO A 117 -4.61 -0.01 -19.37
CA PRO A 117 -4.03 -0.81 -20.47
C PRO A 117 -3.30 0.04 -21.51
N ASP A 118 -3.80 1.26 -21.81
CA ASP A 118 -3.15 2.17 -22.77
C ASP A 118 -1.82 2.69 -22.23
N LEU A 119 -1.75 3.08 -20.96
CA LEU A 119 -0.50 3.43 -20.29
C LEU A 119 0.46 2.24 -20.26
N ALA A 120 -0.04 1.08 -19.83
CA ALA A 120 0.77 -0.12 -19.71
C ALA A 120 1.42 -0.51 -21.05
N ALA A 121 0.67 -0.44 -22.16
CA ALA A 121 1.19 -0.74 -23.50
C ALA A 121 2.24 0.28 -24.01
N LYS A 122 2.25 1.51 -23.46
CA LYS A 122 3.12 2.61 -23.90
C LYS A 122 4.28 2.90 -22.96
N ALA A 123 4.27 2.33 -21.76
CA ALA A 123 5.36 2.48 -20.81
C ALA A 123 6.63 1.78 -21.32
N ASP A 124 7.78 2.40 -21.09
CA ASP A 124 9.09 1.79 -21.39
C ASP A 124 9.47 0.76 -20.29
N LEU A 125 8.91 0.92 -19.06
CA LEU A 125 9.02 -0.02 -17.96
C LEU A 125 7.77 0.06 -17.09
N ILE A 126 7.26 -1.08 -16.65
CA ILE A 126 6.25 -1.17 -15.60
C ILE A 126 6.91 -1.76 -14.36
N VAL A 127 6.68 -1.12 -13.21
CA VAL A 127 7.10 -1.64 -11.91
C VAL A 127 5.86 -2.08 -11.16
N ALA A 128 5.65 -3.38 -11.05
CA ALA A 128 4.51 -3.96 -10.33
C ALA A 128 4.91 -4.34 -8.89
N VAL A 129 3.96 -4.29 -7.96
CA VAL A 129 4.22 -4.60 -6.54
C VAL A 129 4.08 -6.08 -6.19
N SER A 130 3.63 -6.92 -7.11
CA SER A 130 3.53 -8.38 -6.92
C SER A 130 3.74 -9.13 -8.23
N GLU A 131 4.12 -10.41 -8.14
CA GLU A 131 4.19 -11.28 -9.32
C GLU A 131 2.81 -11.50 -9.97
N GLN A 132 1.74 -11.46 -9.18
CA GLN A 132 0.37 -11.56 -9.69
C GLN A 132 0.03 -10.36 -10.56
N ASP A 133 0.31 -9.14 -10.09
CA ASP A 133 0.09 -7.92 -10.86
C ASP A 133 1.01 -7.87 -12.09
N ALA A 134 2.27 -8.27 -11.92
CA ALA A 134 3.22 -8.38 -13.04
C ALA A 134 2.75 -9.36 -14.12
N ALA A 135 2.15 -10.48 -13.75
CA ALA A 135 1.60 -11.45 -14.70
C ALA A 135 0.45 -10.85 -15.54
N TYR A 136 -0.34 -9.94 -14.96
CA TYR A 136 -1.33 -9.18 -15.73
C TYR A 136 -0.63 -8.24 -16.72
N PHE A 137 0.31 -7.41 -16.26
CA PHE A 137 0.98 -6.41 -17.10
C PHE A 137 1.86 -7.02 -18.17
N ARG A 138 2.48 -8.18 -17.95
CA ARG A 138 3.26 -8.90 -18.98
C ARG A 138 2.44 -9.31 -20.22
N LYS A 139 1.12 -9.35 -20.10
CA LYS A 139 0.23 -9.57 -21.27
C LYS A 139 0.12 -8.31 -22.14
N LEU A 140 0.41 -7.13 -21.59
CA LEU A 140 0.30 -5.84 -22.26
C LEU A 140 1.67 -5.27 -22.66
N ASN A 141 2.71 -5.58 -21.88
CA ASN A 141 4.06 -5.05 -22.06
C ASN A 141 5.09 -6.08 -21.58
N PRO A 142 6.13 -6.39 -22.39
CA PRO A 142 7.19 -7.32 -22.00
C PRO A 142 8.12 -6.76 -20.91
N SER A 143 8.22 -5.41 -20.78
CA SER A 143 9.13 -4.73 -19.86
C SER A 143 8.46 -4.53 -18.50
N VAL A 144 8.41 -5.57 -17.68
CA VAL A 144 7.81 -5.55 -16.35
C VAL A 144 8.81 -6.02 -15.30
N ALA A 145 9.16 -5.14 -14.37
CA ALA A 145 9.91 -5.46 -13.17
C ALA A 145 8.95 -5.64 -11.98
N VAL A 146 9.37 -6.40 -10.97
CA VAL A 146 8.65 -6.56 -9.72
C VAL A 146 9.45 -5.91 -8.59
N ALA A 147 8.82 -4.99 -7.88
CA ALA A 147 9.32 -4.41 -6.66
C ALA A 147 8.21 -4.48 -5.60
N ALA A 148 8.21 -5.56 -4.81
CA ALA A 148 7.22 -5.73 -3.75
C ALA A 148 7.28 -4.57 -2.75
N ASN A 149 6.14 -4.23 -2.15
CA ASN A 149 6.13 -3.27 -1.06
C ASN A 149 7.01 -3.78 0.09
N GLY A 150 7.96 -2.96 0.46
CA GLY A 150 8.83 -3.22 1.60
C GLY A 150 8.36 -2.49 2.84
N ILE A 151 9.08 -2.71 3.93
CA ILE A 151 8.91 -1.99 5.18
C ILE A 151 10.23 -1.35 5.59
N TRP A 152 10.15 -0.38 6.48
CA TRP A 152 11.31 0.11 7.24
C TRP A 152 11.42 -0.66 8.55
N PRO A 153 12.64 -0.84 9.10
CA PRO A 153 12.79 -1.28 10.47
C PRO A 153 11.94 -0.41 11.43
N ARG A 154 11.36 -1.04 12.44
CA ARG A 154 10.54 -0.32 13.41
C ARG A 154 11.32 0.79 14.11
N GLU A 155 10.60 1.83 14.47
CA GLU A 155 11.08 2.81 15.44
C GLU A 155 11.33 2.14 16.80
N MET A 156 12.20 2.73 17.60
CA MET A 156 12.40 2.27 18.98
C MET A 156 11.08 2.38 19.77
N PRO A 157 10.68 1.34 20.48
CA PRO A 157 9.42 1.34 21.21
C PRO A 157 9.46 2.37 22.35
N ILE A 158 8.36 3.12 22.51
CA ILE A 158 8.17 4.07 23.63
C ILE A 158 6.99 3.61 24.47
N GLY A 159 7.14 3.74 25.79
CA GLY A 159 6.08 3.42 26.75
C GLY A 159 5.86 1.92 26.94
N LEU A 160 6.88 1.09 26.67
CA LEU A 160 6.79 -0.36 26.79
C LEU A 160 6.30 -0.79 28.18
N ASP A 161 6.86 -0.23 29.27
CA ASP A 161 6.45 -0.54 30.65
C ASP A 161 4.99 -0.18 30.93
N ARG A 162 4.51 0.95 30.39
CA ARG A 162 3.11 1.37 30.53
C ARG A 162 2.17 0.37 29.86
N TRP A 163 2.49 -0.05 28.64
CA TRP A 163 1.67 -1.01 27.90
C TRP A 163 1.78 -2.42 28.47
N ALA A 164 2.98 -2.84 28.91
CA ALA A 164 3.17 -4.10 29.61
C ALA A 164 2.34 -4.16 30.91
N SER A 165 2.32 -3.07 31.69
CA SER A 165 1.47 -2.96 32.88
C SER A 165 -0.01 -3.01 32.55
N ARG A 166 -0.44 -2.36 31.46
CA ARG A 166 -1.84 -2.36 31.02
C ARG A 166 -2.33 -3.75 30.60
N PHE A 167 -1.48 -4.54 29.97
CA PHE A 167 -1.79 -5.89 29.50
C PHE A 167 -1.27 -6.99 30.45
N ALA A 168 -0.87 -6.64 31.67
CA ALA A 168 -0.35 -7.62 32.61
C ALA A 168 -1.37 -8.74 32.90
N GLY A 169 -0.94 -9.99 32.74
CA GLY A 169 -1.79 -11.18 32.91
C GLY A 169 -2.76 -11.43 31.73
N LEU A 170 -2.68 -10.67 30.66
CA LEU A 170 -3.46 -10.87 29.44
C LEU A 170 -2.59 -11.43 28.31
N ARG A 171 -3.21 -12.27 27.48
CA ARG A 171 -2.68 -12.66 26.17
C ARG A 171 -3.35 -11.81 25.09
N THR A 172 -2.57 -11.23 24.19
CA THR A 172 -3.06 -10.21 23.26
C THR A 172 -2.91 -10.59 21.81
N ALA A 173 -3.99 -10.44 21.05
CA ALA A 173 -3.99 -10.52 19.58
C ALA A 173 -4.07 -9.11 19.01
N LEU A 174 -3.05 -8.68 18.28
CA LEU A 174 -2.98 -7.35 17.71
C LEU A 174 -3.53 -7.31 16.29
N PHE A 175 -4.43 -6.37 16.03
CA PHE A 175 -4.88 -6.00 14.68
C PHE A 175 -4.55 -4.53 14.39
N VAL A 176 -3.74 -4.27 13.37
CA VAL A 176 -3.40 -2.91 12.92
C VAL A 176 -4.09 -2.64 11.59
N GLY A 177 -4.85 -1.55 11.49
CA GLY A 177 -5.57 -1.22 10.27
C GLY A 177 -5.86 0.26 10.10
N SER A 178 -5.74 0.75 8.85
CA SER A 178 -6.26 2.08 8.49
C SER A 178 -7.79 2.08 8.52
N GLY A 179 -8.40 3.28 8.53
CA GLY A 179 -9.85 3.46 8.47
C GLY A 179 -10.47 3.06 7.11
N HIS A 180 -9.84 2.19 6.34
CA HIS A 180 -10.39 1.69 5.08
C HIS A 180 -11.46 0.63 5.36
N PRO A 181 -12.68 0.74 4.77
CA PRO A 181 -13.81 -0.14 5.07
C PRO A 181 -13.53 -1.65 4.97
N PRO A 182 -12.74 -2.15 4.01
CA PRO A 182 -12.34 -3.56 3.94
C PRO A 182 -11.71 -4.10 5.23
N ASN A 183 -10.94 -3.30 5.96
CA ASN A 183 -10.33 -3.72 7.21
C ASN A 183 -11.38 -4.05 8.29
N ALA A 184 -12.39 -3.18 8.44
CA ALA A 184 -13.48 -3.40 9.40
C ALA A 184 -14.39 -4.56 8.98
N ARG A 185 -14.68 -4.68 7.66
CA ARG A 185 -15.46 -5.81 7.13
C ARG A 185 -14.79 -7.15 7.39
N GLY A 186 -13.50 -7.25 7.03
CA GLY A 186 -12.71 -8.46 7.25
C GLY A 186 -12.62 -8.82 8.73
N PHE A 187 -12.35 -7.84 9.59
CA PHE A 187 -12.38 -8.05 11.04
C PHE A 187 -13.71 -8.62 11.50
N ARG A 188 -14.84 -7.96 11.16
CA ARG A 188 -16.18 -8.41 11.54
C ARG A 188 -16.50 -9.82 11.04
N GLN A 189 -16.18 -10.10 9.77
CA GLN A 189 -16.50 -11.38 9.16
C GLN A 189 -15.72 -12.54 9.79
N MET A 190 -14.44 -12.31 10.13
CA MET A 190 -13.57 -13.37 10.64
C MET A 190 -13.64 -13.55 12.16
N THR A 191 -14.06 -12.50 12.92
CA THR A 191 -14.14 -12.59 14.39
C THR A 191 -15.57 -12.63 14.92
N GLY A 192 -16.57 -12.15 14.17
CA GLY A 192 -17.98 -12.15 14.60
C GLY A 192 -18.62 -13.54 14.63
N PRO A 193 -19.85 -13.65 15.14
CA PRO A 193 -20.71 -12.56 15.63
C PRO A 193 -20.42 -12.09 17.04
N ASP A 194 -19.56 -12.79 17.79
CA ASP A 194 -19.18 -12.48 19.18
C ASP A 194 -17.73 -12.87 19.45
N LEU A 195 -17.19 -12.48 20.61
CA LEU A 195 -15.85 -12.82 21.05
C LEU A 195 -15.83 -13.94 22.08
N GLY A 196 -16.87 -14.78 22.15
CA GLY A 196 -17.01 -15.89 23.09
C GLY A 196 -15.93 -16.96 22.97
N PHE A 197 -15.22 -17.02 21.86
CA PHE A 197 -14.08 -17.92 21.64
C PHE A 197 -12.83 -17.51 22.46
N LEU A 198 -12.77 -16.26 22.94
CA LEU A 198 -11.70 -15.77 23.82
C LEU A 198 -12.06 -16.03 25.30
N SER A 199 -11.06 -16.37 26.08
CA SER A 199 -11.16 -16.45 27.55
C SER A 199 -11.15 -15.03 28.19
N ALA A 200 -11.37 -14.95 29.49
CA ALA A 200 -11.33 -13.69 30.23
C ALA A 200 -9.92 -13.04 30.26
N SER A 201 -8.86 -13.85 30.10
CA SER A 201 -7.48 -13.40 30.05
C SER A 201 -6.96 -13.17 28.63
N GLU A 202 -7.81 -13.28 27.62
CA GLU A 202 -7.44 -13.05 26.22
C GLU A 202 -8.10 -11.79 25.68
N ARG A 203 -7.39 -11.04 24.84
CA ARG A 203 -7.87 -9.75 24.34
C ARG A 203 -7.42 -9.49 22.90
N ILE A 204 -8.32 -8.93 22.10
CA ILE A 204 -7.98 -8.34 20.80
C ILE A 204 -7.69 -6.86 21.03
N VAL A 205 -6.52 -6.40 20.59
CA VAL A 205 -6.10 -4.99 20.60
C VAL A 205 -6.14 -4.48 19.18
N VAL A 206 -6.96 -3.45 18.92
CA VAL A 206 -7.15 -2.87 17.58
C VAL A 206 -6.52 -1.50 17.54
N VAL A 207 -5.63 -1.28 16.56
CA VAL A 207 -4.86 -0.04 16.40
C VAL A 207 -5.09 0.55 15.01
N GLY A 208 -5.15 1.88 14.95
CA GLY A 208 -5.34 2.66 13.72
C GLY A 208 -6.78 3.05 13.46
N GLY A 209 -7.04 3.71 12.35
CA GLY A 209 -8.37 4.24 12.01
C GLY A 209 -9.47 3.18 11.87
N VAL A 210 -9.10 1.91 11.75
CA VAL A 210 -10.06 0.79 11.76
C VAL A 210 -10.77 0.66 13.13
N ALA A 211 -10.12 1.07 14.22
CA ALA A 211 -10.71 1.05 15.56
C ALA A 211 -11.97 1.93 15.63
N ASP A 212 -11.93 3.11 15.01
CA ASP A 212 -13.09 4.02 14.95
C ASP A 212 -14.24 3.42 14.13
N GLN A 213 -13.91 2.73 13.03
CA GLN A 213 -14.94 2.07 12.23
C GLN A 213 -15.58 0.89 12.95
N ILE A 214 -14.78 0.10 13.67
CA ILE A 214 -15.30 -0.99 14.50
C ILE A 214 -16.16 -0.42 15.63
N GLY A 215 -15.68 0.61 16.33
CA GLY A 215 -16.40 1.21 17.44
C GLY A 215 -17.72 1.88 17.08
N ASN A 216 -17.84 2.40 15.86
CA ASN A 216 -19.05 3.08 15.39
C ASN A 216 -19.97 2.18 14.55
N ASP A 217 -19.61 0.91 14.32
CA ASP A 217 -20.44 0.00 13.53
C ASP A 217 -21.56 -0.61 14.38
N PRO A 218 -22.84 -0.29 14.10
CA PRO A 218 -23.98 -0.85 14.85
C PRO A 218 -24.11 -2.37 14.66
N GLY A 219 -23.42 -2.95 13.67
CA GLY A 219 -23.34 -4.39 13.44
C GLY A 219 -22.37 -5.13 14.37
N PHE A 220 -21.73 -4.42 15.33
CA PHE A 220 -20.89 -5.01 16.38
C PHE A 220 -21.63 -5.02 17.75
N PRO A 221 -22.60 -5.93 17.97
CA PRO A 221 -23.43 -5.95 19.18
C PRO A 221 -22.67 -6.27 20.47
N TRP A 222 -21.52 -6.90 20.36
CA TRP A 222 -20.62 -7.23 21.49
C TRP A 222 -19.95 -5.98 22.11
N TYR A 223 -20.08 -4.85 21.47
CA TYR A 223 -19.59 -3.58 22.00
C TYR A 223 -20.28 -3.11 23.29
N HIS A 224 -21.45 -3.66 23.57
CA HIS A 224 -22.30 -3.28 24.71
C HIS A 224 -22.47 -4.35 25.79
N GLY A 225 -21.72 -5.47 25.73
CA GLY A 225 -21.88 -6.60 26.66
C GLY A 225 -20.58 -7.05 27.33
N ALA A 226 -20.61 -8.26 27.87
CA ALA A 226 -19.43 -8.91 28.49
C ALA A 226 -18.23 -9.01 27.55
N ASP A 227 -18.43 -8.97 26.26
CA ASP A 227 -17.36 -9.02 25.24
C ASP A 227 -16.60 -7.71 25.11
N ASN A 228 -17.12 -6.60 25.61
CA ASN A 228 -16.39 -5.32 25.67
C ASN A 228 -15.05 -5.45 26.44
N ALA A 229 -15.00 -6.37 27.41
CA ALA A 229 -13.77 -6.66 28.13
C ALA A 229 -12.73 -7.45 27.29
N ARG A 230 -13.10 -8.02 26.13
CA ARG A 230 -12.26 -8.84 25.28
C ARG A 230 -11.67 -8.12 24.07
N ILE A 231 -12.03 -6.86 23.88
CA ILE A 231 -11.52 -6.00 22.81
C ILE A 231 -11.09 -4.65 23.36
N GLU A 232 -10.00 -4.13 22.85
CA GLU A 232 -9.51 -2.80 23.16
C GLU A 232 -9.26 -2.00 21.87
N LEU A 233 -9.97 -0.88 21.70
CA LEU A 233 -9.88 -0.01 20.54
C LEU A 233 -9.00 1.19 20.89
N LEU A 234 -7.77 1.23 20.38
CA LEU A 234 -6.78 2.26 20.72
C LEU A 234 -6.76 3.43 19.72
N GLY A 235 -7.45 3.32 18.57
CA GLY A 235 -7.39 4.34 17.54
C GLY A 235 -5.99 4.49 16.92
N VAL A 236 -5.73 5.65 16.29
CA VAL A 236 -4.46 5.96 15.65
C VAL A 236 -3.39 6.20 16.71
N GLN A 237 -2.26 5.53 16.57
CA GLN A 237 -1.09 5.67 17.43
C GLN A 237 0.12 6.14 16.61
N ASP A 238 1.12 6.75 17.25
CA ASP A 238 2.41 7.04 16.64
C ASP A 238 3.25 5.78 16.43
N GLY A 239 4.30 5.89 15.59
CA GLY A 239 5.12 4.75 15.21
C GLY A 239 5.83 4.08 16.40
N ALA A 240 6.31 4.85 17.37
CA ALA A 240 7.01 4.32 18.53
C ALA A 240 6.07 3.59 19.50
N THR A 241 4.84 4.11 19.70
CA THR A 241 3.77 3.43 20.45
C THR A 241 3.34 2.14 19.73
N LEU A 242 3.14 2.20 18.41
CA LEU A 242 2.81 1.01 17.62
C LEU A 242 3.91 -0.06 17.75
N SER A 243 5.18 0.34 17.75
CA SER A 243 6.31 -0.56 17.97
C SER A 243 6.24 -1.28 19.31
N ALA A 244 5.88 -0.56 20.39
CA ALA A 244 5.70 -1.17 21.70
C ALA A 244 4.52 -2.16 21.74
N LEU A 245 3.41 -1.83 21.08
CA LEU A 245 2.25 -2.71 21.00
C LEU A 245 2.55 -3.98 20.19
N ILE A 246 3.27 -3.87 19.07
CA ILE A 246 3.71 -5.03 18.29
C ILE A 246 4.67 -5.89 19.13
N GLU A 247 5.58 -5.28 19.89
CA GLU A 247 6.53 -6.02 20.72
C GLU A 247 5.84 -6.83 21.81
N LEU A 248 4.83 -6.27 22.44
CA LEU A 248 4.07 -6.92 23.52
C LEU A 248 3.02 -7.91 23.02
N ALA A 249 2.58 -7.81 21.77
CA ALA A 249 1.58 -8.72 21.24
C ALA A 249 2.05 -10.18 21.22
N ASP A 250 1.19 -11.09 21.67
CA ASP A 250 1.44 -12.54 21.58
C ASP A 250 1.20 -13.06 20.17
N VAL A 251 0.21 -12.49 19.46
CA VAL A 251 -0.20 -12.87 18.11
C VAL A 251 -0.54 -11.62 17.31
N VAL A 252 -0.20 -11.58 16.02
CA VAL A 252 -0.75 -10.61 15.07
C VAL A 252 -1.81 -11.30 14.24
N MET A 253 -2.99 -10.71 14.17
CA MET A 253 -4.09 -11.21 13.35
C MET A 253 -4.29 -10.37 12.08
N LEU A 254 -4.51 -11.03 10.96
CA LEU A 254 -4.64 -10.42 9.65
C LEU A 254 -5.92 -10.95 8.95
N PRO A 255 -7.10 -10.50 9.38
CA PRO A 255 -8.39 -10.93 8.85
C PRO A 255 -8.72 -10.18 7.55
N ILE A 256 -7.84 -10.23 6.55
CA ILE A 256 -7.94 -9.47 5.30
C ILE A 256 -8.56 -10.35 4.23
N LEU A 257 -9.68 -9.91 3.66
CA LEU A 257 -10.46 -10.67 2.68
C LEU A 257 -10.44 -10.07 1.28
N GLU A 258 -10.04 -8.80 1.18
CA GLU A 258 -10.12 -8.02 -0.06
C GLU A 258 -9.09 -6.90 -0.08
N GLY A 259 -8.85 -6.34 -1.26
CA GLY A 259 -7.91 -5.24 -1.48
C GLY A 259 -6.98 -5.48 -2.66
N GLY A 260 -6.21 -4.48 -3.04
CA GLY A 260 -5.21 -4.53 -4.12
C GLY A 260 -3.77 -4.61 -3.58
N GLY A 261 -2.79 -4.80 -4.48
CA GLY A 261 -1.36 -4.78 -4.19
C GLY A 261 -0.92 -5.83 -3.15
N THR A 262 0.10 -5.51 -2.38
CA THR A 262 0.61 -6.33 -1.27
C THR A 262 0.19 -5.75 0.08
N ASN A 263 0.04 -6.61 1.07
CA ASN A 263 -0.40 -6.18 2.40
C ASN A 263 0.79 -5.87 3.32
N ILE A 264 1.17 -4.60 3.44
CA ILE A 264 2.31 -4.14 4.26
C ILE A 264 2.21 -4.65 5.72
N LYS A 265 1.01 -4.75 6.28
CA LYS A 265 0.80 -5.30 7.65
C LYS A 265 1.32 -6.73 7.80
N THR A 266 1.22 -7.52 6.73
CA THR A 266 1.77 -8.88 6.70
C THR A 266 3.30 -8.83 6.79
N ALA A 267 3.95 -7.99 5.99
CA ALA A 267 5.39 -7.81 6.07
C ALA A 267 5.85 -7.34 7.46
N GLU A 268 5.12 -6.40 8.07
CA GLU A 268 5.41 -5.92 9.43
C GLU A 268 5.31 -7.03 10.47
N ALA A 269 4.25 -7.84 10.43
CA ALA A 269 4.06 -8.95 11.36
C ALA A 269 5.17 -10.00 11.23
N LEU A 270 5.50 -10.39 10.00
CA LEU A 270 6.55 -11.37 9.70
C LEU A 270 7.94 -10.86 10.11
N TYR A 271 8.29 -9.63 9.75
CA TYR A 271 9.57 -9.02 10.08
C TYR A 271 9.79 -8.95 11.60
N ASN A 272 8.73 -8.69 12.35
CA ASN A 272 8.76 -8.65 13.81
C ASN A 272 8.69 -10.05 14.46
N ARG A 273 8.76 -11.12 13.67
CA ARG A 273 8.82 -12.52 14.14
C ARG A 273 7.63 -12.92 15.00
N LYS A 274 6.50 -12.23 14.85
CA LYS A 274 5.31 -12.55 15.64
C LYS A 274 4.61 -13.79 15.11
N PRO A 275 3.98 -14.58 15.98
CA PRO A 275 2.96 -15.52 15.52
C PRO A 275 1.88 -14.78 14.73
N VAL A 276 1.51 -15.31 13.57
CA VAL A 276 0.54 -14.70 12.66
C VAL A 276 -0.63 -15.66 12.45
N VAL A 277 -1.84 -15.16 12.65
CA VAL A 277 -3.07 -15.82 12.20
C VAL A 277 -3.68 -14.96 11.09
N ALA A 278 -3.78 -15.51 9.89
CA ALA A 278 -4.11 -14.75 8.70
C ALA A 278 -5.06 -15.51 7.78
N THR A 279 -5.76 -14.77 6.92
CA THR A 279 -6.36 -15.36 5.73
C THR A 279 -5.28 -15.63 4.67
N THR A 280 -5.52 -16.56 3.77
CA THR A 280 -4.62 -16.79 2.62
C THR A 280 -4.45 -15.51 1.80
N PHE A 281 -5.52 -14.72 1.66
CA PHE A 281 -5.47 -13.45 0.96
C PHE A 281 -4.53 -12.42 1.60
N ALA A 282 -4.39 -12.43 2.93
CA ALA A 282 -3.49 -11.52 3.64
C ALA A 282 -2.01 -11.74 3.28
N LEU A 283 -1.64 -12.95 2.82
CA LEU A 283 -0.27 -13.28 2.40
C LEU A 283 0.02 -12.95 0.92
N ARG A 284 -0.91 -12.32 0.21
CA ARG A 284 -0.68 -11.94 -1.18
C ARG A 284 0.58 -11.07 -1.33
N GLY A 285 1.51 -11.50 -2.18
CA GLY A 285 2.84 -10.92 -2.34
C GLY A 285 3.88 -11.40 -1.33
N TYR A 286 3.48 -12.28 -0.40
CA TYR A 286 4.34 -12.87 0.63
C TYR A 286 4.12 -14.38 0.74
N GLU A 287 3.72 -15.04 -0.35
CA GLU A 287 3.33 -16.46 -0.40
C GLU A 287 4.48 -17.39 0.02
N GLN A 288 5.72 -16.96 -0.13
CA GLN A 288 6.91 -17.72 0.32
C GLN A 288 6.94 -17.97 1.84
N PHE A 289 6.22 -17.14 2.63
CA PHE A 289 6.16 -17.23 4.09
C PHE A 289 5.00 -18.12 4.60
N LYS A 290 4.11 -18.59 3.73
CA LYS A 290 2.92 -19.38 4.13
C LYS A 290 3.24 -20.68 4.87
N HIS A 291 4.45 -21.19 4.72
CA HIS A 291 4.90 -22.44 5.34
C HIS A 291 5.72 -22.23 6.63
N TRP A 292 5.87 -20.99 7.05
CA TRP A 292 6.54 -20.72 8.31
C TRP A 292 5.71 -21.24 9.49
N ARG A 293 6.40 -21.79 10.50
CA ARG A 293 5.74 -22.42 11.65
C ARG A 293 4.90 -21.44 12.47
N ASN A 294 5.32 -20.18 12.51
CA ASN A 294 4.59 -19.13 13.20
C ASN A 294 3.47 -18.48 12.35
N VAL A 295 3.20 -18.98 11.13
CA VAL A 295 2.11 -18.52 10.26
C VAL A 295 1.03 -19.59 10.19
N ARG A 296 -0.17 -19.24 10.59
CA ARG A 296 -1.36 -20.09 10.57
C ARG A 296 -2.41 -19.45 9.67
N LEU A 297 -2.93 -20.21 8.71
CA LEU A 297 -3.85 -19.70 7.68
C LEU A 297 -5.24 -20.32 7.83
N ALA A 298 -6.26 -19.45 7.78
CA ALA A 298 -7.65 -19.86 7.74
C ALA A 298 -8.50 -18.85 6.96
N ASP A 299 -9.29 -19.34 6.01
CA ASP A 299 -10.19 -18.52 5.17
C ASP A 299 -11.65 -18.63 5.63
N ARG A 300 -11.97 -19.55 6.54
CA ARG A 300 -13.30 -19.67 7.16
C ARG A 300 -13.31 -19.02 8.53
N PRO A 301 -14.36 -18.28 8.89
CA PRO A 301 -14.43 -17.56 10.17
C PRO A 301 -14.24 -18.49 11.40
N ASP A 302 -14.86 -19.66 11.41
CA ASP A 302 -14.74 -20.61 12.53
C ASP A 302 -13.28 -21.08 12.71
N ASP A 303 -12.67 -21.51 11.61
CA ASP A 303 -11.28 -21.97 11.61
C ASP A 303 -10.32 -20.84 12.04
N PHE A 304 -10.60 -19.59 11.62
CA PHE A 304 -9.81 -18.43 11.99
C PHE A 304 -9.87 -18.16 13.49
N ARG A 305 -11.10 -18.18 14.07
CA ARG A 305 -11.30 -18.01 15.52
C ARG A 305 -10.61 -19.12 16.33
N ASP A 306 -10.73 -20.36 15.88
CA ASP A 306 -10.09 -21.50 16.53
C ASP A 306 -8.56 -21.37 16.49
N LEU A 307 -7.98 -21.04 15.34
CA LEU A 307 -6.53 -20.82 15.21
C LEU A 307 -6.04 -19.63 16.03
N LEU A 308 -6.84 -18.55 16.12
CA LEU A 308 -6.51 -17.39 16.92
C LEU A 308 -6.48 -17.72 18.42
N ALA A 309 -7.52 -18.42 18.90
CA ALA A 309 -7.56 -18.90 20.29
C ALA A 309 -6.42 -19.87 20.61
N GLN A 310 -6.11 -20.79 19.71
CA GLN A 310 -4.97 -21.70 19.86
C GLN A 310 -3.64 -20.94 19.88
N ALA A 311 -3.45 -19.97 19.01
CA ALA A 311 -2.24 -19.16 18.94
C ALA A 311 -2.01 -18.36 20.23
N LEU A 312 -3.08 -17.78 20.80
CA LEU A 312 -3.02 -17.06 22.08
C LEU A 312 -2.64 -17.96 23.26
N ARG A 313 -2.98 -19.26 23.22
CA ARG A 313 -2.74 -20.23 24.29
C ARG A 313 -1.44 -21.03 24.12
N SER A 314 -0.81 -20.92 22.95
CA SER A 314 0.44 -21.63 22.66
C SER A 314 1.63 -20.72 22.96
N GLU A 315 2.77 -21.35 23.33
CA GLU A 315 4.04 -20.64 23.29
C GLU A 315 4.47 -20.39 21.83
N PRO A 316 5.10 -19.25 21.54
CA PRO A 316 5.60 -18.96 20.20
C PRO A 316 6.60 -20.02 19.73
N GLU A 317 6.43 -20.51 18.51
CA GLU A 317 7.44 -21.36 17.89
C GLU A 317 8.64 -20.53 17.44
N GLU A 318 9.85 -20.95 17.77
CA GLU A 318 11.07 -20.29 17.31
C GLU A 318 11.25 -20.46 15.80
N LEU A 319 11.56 -19.36 15.14
CA LEU A 319 11.93 -19.36 13.73
C LEU A 319 13.31 -20.00 13.54
N LYS A 320 13.45 -20.80 12.50
CA LYS A 320 14.74 -21.38 12.11
C LYS A 320 15.66 -20.27 11.58
N SER A 321 16.98 -20.47 11.67
CA SER A 321 17.97 -19.54 11.14
C SER A 321 17.76 -19.24 9.64
N ALA A 322 17.31 -20.23 8.87
CA ALA A 322 17.00 -20.05 7.45
C ALA A 322 15.78 -19.14 7.21
N ASP A 323 14.79 -19.17 8.12
CA ASP A 323 13.62 -18.27 8.04
C ASP A 323 14.02 -16.85 8.40
N ILE A 324 14.86 -16.67 9.44
CA ILE A 324 15.38 -15.37 9.86
C ILE A 324 16.15 -14.70 8.72
N ALA A 325 16.94 -15.45 7.96
CA ALA A 325 17.69 -14.92 6.80
C ALA A 325 16.78 -14.37 5.68
N GLN A 326 15.51 -14.77 5.62
CA GLN A 326 14.56 -14.27 4.63
C GLN A 326 13.91 -12.94 5.05
N LEU A 327 14.00 -12.53 6.33
CA LEU A 327 13.36 -11.31 6.82
C LEU A 327 13.85 -10.04 6.11
N ASP A 328 15.12 -9.99 5.74
CA ASP A 328 15.70 -8.85 5.04
C ASP A 328 15.05 -8.63 3.66
N THR A 329 14.45 -9.67 3.06
CA THR A 329 13.72 -9.54 1.78
C THR A 329 12.45 -8.69 1.91
N LEU A 330 11.97 -8.46 3.13
CA LEU A 330 10.82 -7.62 3.43
C LEU A 330 11.16 -6.12 3.53
N LEU A 331 12.45 -5.77 3.55
CA LEU A 331 12.88 -4.37 3.68
C LEU A 331 12.87 -3.65 2.33
N TRP A 332 12.54 -2.35 2.33
CA TRP A 332 12.61 -1.49 1.13
C TRP A 332 13.98 -1.55 0.44
N THR A 333 15.05 -1.62 1.20
CA THR A 333 16.42 -1.75 0.68
C THR A 333 16.62 -3.00 -0.18
N SER A 334 15.91 -4.07 0.12
CA SER A 334 15.97 -5.32 -0.62
C SER A 334 14.99 -5.34 -1.80
N THR A 335 13.74 -4.89 -1.58
CA THR A 335 12.70 -4.94 -2.61
C THR A 335 12.99 -4.00 -3.77
N LEU A 336 13.63 -2.84 -3.50
CA LEU A 336 13.98 -1.84 -4.50
C LEU A 336 15.40 -2.03 -5.08
N ARG A 337 16.17 -3.02 -4.61
CA ARG A 337 17.60 -3.17 -4.97
C ARG A 337 17.87 -3.22 -6.46
N ARG A 338 16.96 -3.82 -7.24
CA ARG A 338 17.12 -3.99 -8.70
C ARG A 338 16.64 -2.79 -9.51
N LEU A 339 15.81 -1.92 -8.95
CA LEU A 339 15.25 -0.78 -9.69
C LEU A 339 16.30 0.17 -10.27
N PRO A 340 17.41 0.51 -9.59
CA PRO A 340 18.44 1.35 -10.19
C PRO A 340 19.03 0.79 -11.50
N GLU A 341 19.18 -0.53 -11.60
CA GLU A 341 19.67 -1.22 -12.79
C GLU A 341 18.62 -1.18 -13.92
N GLU A 342 17.36 -1.43 -13.59
CA GLU A 342 16.22 -1.34 -14.52
C GLU A 342 16.07 0.09 -15.08
N PHE A 343 16.18 1.11 -14.22
CA PHE A 343 16.14 2.51 -14.65
C PHE A 343 17.37 2.90 -15.49
N ALA A 344 18.55 2.33 -15.20
CA ALA A 344 19.75 2.58 -15.98
C ALA A 344 19.69 1.95 -17.38
N ALA A 345 18.92 0.87 -17.54
CA ALA A 345 18.70 0.18 -18.81
C ALA A 345 17.66 0.87 -19.72
N LEU A 346 16.91 1.84 -19.19
CA LEU A 346 15.92 2.57 -19.98
C LEU A 346 16.59 3.32 -21.17
N PRO A 347 15.87 3.52 -22.29
CA PRO A 347 16.36 4.25 -23.43
C PRO A 347 16.88 5.63 -23.03
N ARG A 348 18.16 5.91 -23.28
CA ARG A 348 18.75 7.23 -23.00
C ARG A 348 18.55 8.12 -24.21
N ARG A 349 18.22 9.40 -23.96
CA ARG A 349 18.22 10.42 -25.00
C ARG A 349 19.62 10.56 -25.60
N GLN A 350 19.75 10.52 -26.92
CA GLN A 350 20.94 11.00 -27.60
C GLN A 350 20.95 12.52 -27.49
N ARG A 351 21.79 13.08 -26.63
CA ARG A 351 21.98 14.54 -26.50
C ARG A 351 22.92 15.03 -27.60
N GLN A 352 22.40 15.90 -28.49
CA GLN A 352 23.31 16.88 -29.10
C GLN A 352 23.77 17.85 -28.01
N VAL A 353 25.06 17.84 -27.72
CA VAL A 353 25.70 18.71 -26.74
C VAL A 353 25.74 20.12 -27.33
N THR A 354 24.68 20.91 -27.14
CA THR A 354 24.83 22.37 -27.20
C THR A 354 25.38 22.80 -25.84
N ALA A 355 26.63 23.26 -25.86
CA ALA A 355 27.38 23.69 -24.69
C ALA A 355 26.69 24.84 -23.97
N ASN A 356 25.97 24.52 -22.88
CA ASN A 356 25.71 25.47 -21.80
C ASN A 356 25.73 24.69 -20.46
N PRO A 357 26.71 24.95 -19.59
CA PRO A 357 26.83 24.21 -18.34
C PRO A 357 25.87 24.78 -17.30
N VAL A 358 24.68 24.22 -17.21
CA VAL A 358 23.87 24.38 -16.00
C VAL A 358 24.18 23.22 -15.07
N ASN A 359 25.02 23.51 -14.10
CA ASN A 359 25.37 22.67 -12.96
C ASN A 359 24.11 22.31 -12.15
N GLY A 360 23.52 21.15 -12.36
CA GLY A 360 22.33 20.72 -11.60
C GLY A 360 21.94 19.24 -11.75
N ARG A 361 22.50 18.53 -12.71
CA ARG A 361 21.92 17.29 -13.22
C ARG A 361 22.17 15.99 -12.44
N GLY A 362 23.15 15.97 -11.54
CA GLY A 362 23.39 14.81 -10.65
C GLY A 362 22.59 14.85 -9.34
N ARG A 363 21.89 15.96 -9.06
CA ARG A 363 21.23 16.16 -7.77
C ARG A 363 19.83 15.54 -7.69
N HIS A 364 19.11 15.40 -8.81
CA HIS A 364 17.72 14.96 -8.78
C HIS A 364 17.57 13.43 -8.66
N LEU A 365 18.32 12.64 -9.41
CA LEU A 365 18.34 11.20 -9.20
C LEU A 365 18.91 10.86 -7.82
N ARG A 366 19.97 11.58 -7.41
CA ARG A 366 20.53 11.49 -6.07
C ARG A 366 19.53 11.92 -5.00
N GLY A 367 18.73 12.97 -5.25
CA GLY A 367 17.64 13.43 -4.38
C GLY A 367 16.50 12.42 -4.26
N LEU A 368 16.11 11.77 -5.33
CA LEU A 368 15.11 10.71 -5.32
C LEU A 368 15.64 9.48 -4.56
N LEU A 369 16.86 9.05 -4.86
CA LEU A 369 17.52 7.94 -4.17
C LEU A 369 17.79 8.25 -2.69
N GLN A 370 18.07 9.52 -2.33
CA GLN A 370 18.19 9.96 -0.94
C GLN A 370 16.82 10.00 -0.22
N ARG A 371 15.75 10.44 -0.88
CA ARG A 371 14.38 10.41 -0.33
C ARG A 371 13.89 8.98 -0.13
N LEU A 372 14.28 8.06 -1.01
CA LEU A 372 14.02 6.63 -0.89
C LEU A 372 14.99 5.92 0.08
N GLY A 373 15.93 6.64 0.70
CA GLY A 373 16.91 6.07 1.63
C GLY A 373 17.93 5.11 0.99
N LEU A 374 18.02 5.11 -0.34
CA LEU A 374 18.86 4.18 -1.10
C LEU A 374 20.33 4.62 -1.19
N ILE A 375 20.64 5.89 -0.86
CA ILE A 375 22.01 6.43 -0.74
C ILE A 375 22.09 7.40 0.45
N GLY A 376 23.24 7.38 1.17
CA GLY A 376 23.48 8.26 2.32
C GLY A 376 23.56 9.75 1.96
N LYS A 377 23.19 10.61 2.91
CA LYS A 377 23.48 12.06 2.84
C LYS A 377 24.98 12.24 2.99
N SER A 378 25.69 12.56 1.93
CA SER A 378 27.08 13.02 1.97
C SER A 378 27.11 14.54 1.87
#